data_339ceed7ce4ae78e2db2abaf58c102ca
#
_entry.id   339ceed7ce4ae78e2db2abaf58c102ca
#
_cell.length_a   1.000
_cell.length_b   1.000
_cell.length_c   1.000
_cell.angle_alpha   90.00
_cell.angle_beta   90.00
_cell.angle_gamma   90.00
#
_symmetry.space_group_name_H-M   'P 1'
#
loop_
_entity.id
_entity.type
_entity.pdbx_description
1 polymer ?
#
loop_
_entity_poly.entity_id
_entity_poly.type
_entity_poly.pdbx_seq_one_letter_code
_entity_poly.pdbx_strand_id
1 'polypeptide(L)'
;KEAEGLVKAGVKEILVISQDTSAYGSDIKYRTGFWDGRPLKTDLYNLCKAMASLGIWVRLHYVYPYPHVDKIIPLMGNGGLLPYLDIPFQHGSPTVLKRMRRPAATENNLERISAWREICPELTIRSTFIVGFPGETDAEFEELLNFLNMAELDRVGCFQYSAVQGAKANELPNSVDEDTKKDRWETFMQTQVEI
;
A
#
# COMPACT_ATOMS: atom_id res chain seq x y z
N LYS A 1 18.54 -3.11 -16.26
CA LYS A 1 19.60 -4.13 -16.48
C LYS A 1 19.24 -5.44 -15.79
N GLU A 2 18.98 -5.47 -14.46
CA GLU A 2 18.59 -6.70 -13.76
C GLU A 2 17.31 -7.31 -14.36
N ALA A 3 16.23 -6.53 -14.45
CA ALA A 3 14.97 -6.97 -15.05
C ALA A 3 15.14 -7.47 -16.49
N GLU A 4 15.92 -6.78 -17.32
CA GLU A 4 16.24 -7.23 -18.69
C GLU A 4 17.00 -8.56 -18.69
N GLY A 5 17.90 -8.76 -17.73
CA GLY A 5 18.59 -10.03 -17.54
C GLY A 5 17.63 -11.18 -17.20
N LEU A 6 16.67 -10.92 -16.28
CA LEU A 6 15.64 -11.88 -15.91
C LEU A 6 14.72 -12.23 -17.11
N VAL A 7 14.32 -11.24 -17.88
CA VAL A 7 13.52 -11.46 -19.10
C VAL A 7 14.26 -12.34 -20.11
N LYS A 8 15.55 -12.05 -20.35
CA LYS A 8 16.41 -12.87 -21.23
C LYS A 8 16.56 -14.30 -20.73
N ALA A 9 16.54 -14.51 -19.41
CA ALA A 9 16.54 -15.82 -18.79
C ALA A 9 15.18 -16.55 -18.86
N GLY A 10 14.14 -15.94 -19.43
CA GLY A 10 12.84 -16.55 -19.65
C GLY A 10 11.82 -16.33 -18.52
N VAL A 11 12.10 -15.43 -17.57
CA VAL A 11 11.16 -15.06 -16.49
C VAL A 11 9.91 -14.43 -17.11
N LYS A 12 8.74 -14.80 -16.60
CA LYS A 12 7.42 -14.36 -17.11
C LYS A 12 6.76 -13.30 -16.24
N GLU A 13 7.12 -13.23 -14.95
CA GLU A 13 6.62 -12.25 -14.01
C GLU A 13 7.77 -11.71 -13.15
N ILE A 14 7.79 -10.40 -12.93
CA ILE A 14 8.70 -9.72 -12.00
C ILE A 14 7.88 -9.07 -10.90
N LEU A 15 8.19 -9.41 -9.65
CA LEU A 15 7.68 -8.75 -8.47
C LEU A 15 8.66 -7.66 -8.04
N VAL A 16 8.21 -6.41 -8.05
CA VAL A 16 9.00 -5.26 -7.59
C VAL A 16 8.72 -5.06 -6.10
N ILE A 17 9.72 -5.33 -5.27
CA ILE A 17 9.58 -5.37 -3.81
C ILE A 17 10.64 -4.52 -3.14
N SER A 18 10.22 -3.69 -2.19
CA SER A 18 11.09 -3.03 -1.20
C SER A 18 10.27 -2.75 0.07
N GLN A 19 10.87 -2.18 1.12
CA GLN A 19 10.12 -1.75 2.31
C GLN A 19 9.10 -0.65 1.99
N ASP A 20 9.44 0.23 1.05
CA ASP A 20 8.57 1.26 0.48
C ASP A 20 8.94 1.45 -0.99
N THR A 21 8.22 0.75 -1.85
CA THR A 21 8.46 0.81 -3.30
C THR A 21 8.15 2.19 -3.87
N SER A 22 7.22 2.92 -3.26
CA SER A 22 6.86 4.28 -3.69
C SER A 22 7.97 5.30 -3.43
N ALA A 23 8.89 5.03 -2.49
CA ALA A 23 10.04 5.88 -2.21
C ALA A 23 11.24 5.67 -3.17
N TYR A 24 11.09 4.84 -4.21
CA TYR A 24 12.18 4.55 -5.16
C TYR A 24 12.85 5.82 -5.69
N GLY A 25 14.17 5.89 -5.55
CA GLY A 25 15.00 7.00 -5.99
C GLY A 25 15.14 8.17 -5.01
N SER A 26 14.44 8.13 -3.87
CA SER A 26 14.51 9.19 -2.85
C SER A 26 15.91 9.30 -2.22
N ASP A 27 16.59 8.18 -2.01
CA ASP A 27 17.96 8.05 -1.49
C ASP A 27 19.00 8.79 -2.34
N ILE A 28 18.81 8.79 -3.66
CA ILE A 28 19.65 9.49 -4.63
C ILE A 28 19.04 10.83 -5.10
N LYS A 29 18.03 11.36 -4.38
CA LYS A 29 17.35 12.63 -4.68
C LYS A 29 16.79 12.67 -6.11
N TYR A 30 16.23 11.55 -6.58
CA TYR A 30 15.63 11.42 -7.91
C TYR A 30 16.56 11.82 -9.06
N ARG A 31 17.85 11.56 -8.93
CA ARG A 31 18.87 11.90 -9.92
C ARG A 31 18.56 11.26 -11.27
N THR A 32 18.86 11.97 -12.36
CA THR A 32 18.75 11.42 -13.71
C THR A 32 19.88 10.42 -13.96
N GLY A 33 19.51 9.22 -14.36
CA GLY A 33 20.41 8.20 -14.92
C GLY A 33 20.20 8.05 -16.44
N PHE A 34 20.77 6.98 -17.00
CA PHE A 34 20.60 6.66 -18.42
C PHE A 34 20.19 5.19 -18.58
N TRP A 35 19.19 4.95 -19.41
CA TRP A 35 18.76 3.62 -19.81
C TRP A 35 18.52 3.63 -21.32
N ASP A 36 19.08 2.64 -22.02
CA ASP A 36 19.03 2.54 -23.49
C ASP A 36 19.44 3.85 -24.21
N GLY A 37 20.50 4.50 -23.71
CA GLY A 37 21.02 5.76 -24.25
C GLY A 37 20.14 6.98 -23.99
N ARG A 38 19.04 6.86 -23.28
CA ARG A 38 18.10 7.94 -22.98
C ARG A 38 18.18 8.37 -21.51
N PRO A 39 18.07 9.67 -21.21
CA PRO A 39 18.00 10.13 -19.84
C PRO A 39 16.70 9.64 -19.19
N LEU A 40 16.81 9.10 -17.97
CA LEU A 40 15.70 8.60 -17.19
C LEU A 40 15.81 9.13 -15.77
N LYS A 41 14.79 9.82 -15.29
CA LYS A 41 14.70 10.23 -13.90
C LYS A 41 14.47 9.00 -13.03
N THR A 42 15.24 8.87 -11.94
CA THR A 42 15.12 7.74 -11.02
C THR A 42 13.98 8.01 -10.04
N ASP A 43 12.75 7.71 -10.45
CA ASP A 43 11.53 7.75 -9.65
C ASP A 43 10.62 6.57 -9.98
N LEU A 44 9.61 6.34 -9.14
CA LEU A 44 8.69 5.20 -9.29
C LEU A 44 8.00 5.20 -10.67
N TYR A 45 7.49 6.33 -11.13
CA TYR A 45 6.76 6.39 -12.40
C TYR A 45 7.63 5.97 -13.59
N ASN A 46 8.85 6.51 -13.67
CA ASN A 46 9.77 6.17 -14.75
C ASN A 46 10.29 4.73 -14.66
N LEU A 47 10.48 4.21 -13.43
CA LEU A 47 10.77 2.78 -13.22
C LEU A 47 9.62 1.93 -13.78
N CYS A 48 8.39 2.20 -13.36
CA CYS A 48 7.20 1.46 -13.80
C CYS A 48 7.03 1.52 -15.33
N LYS A 49 7.21 2.70 -15.93
CA LYS A 49 7.14 2.86 -17.38
C LYS A 49 8.21 2.05 -18.12
N ALA A 50 9.43 2.04 -17.59
CA ALA A 50 10.51 1.23 -18.17
C ALA A 50 10.25 -0.28 -18.01
N MET A 51 9.74 -0.70 -16.85
CA MET A 51 9.36 -2.10 -16.59
C MET A 51 8.22 -2.55 -17.51
N ALA A 52 7.21 -1.72 -17.71
CA ALA A 52 6.08 -1.98 -18.60
C ALA A 52 6.51 -2.28 -20.05
N SER A 53 7.63 -1.70 -20.51
CA SER A 53 8.16 -1.93 -21.87
C SER A 53 8.87 -3.29 -22.03
N LEU A 54 9.05 -4.07 -20.97
CA LEU A 54 9.72 -5.38 -21.05
C LEU A 54 8.84 -6.51 -21.60
N GLY A 55 7.53 -6.28 -21.75
CA GLY A 55 6.59 -7.24 -22.33
C GLY A 55 6.33 -8.48 -21.48
N ILE A 56 6.50 -8.38 -20.17
CA ILE A 56 6.22 -9.43 -19.17
C ILE A 56 5.32 -8.88 -18.08
N TRP A 57 4.79 -9.75 -17.23
CA TRP A 57 4.02 -9.32 -16.08
C TRP A 57 4.89 -8.63 -15.04
N VAL A 58 4.46 -7.45 -14.61
CA VAL A 58 5.12 -6.67 -13.56
C VAL A 58 4.12 -6.37 -12.46
N ARG A 59 4.42 -6.81 -11.25
CA ARG A 59 3.60 -6.64 -10.05
C ARG A 59 4.34 -5.78 -9.03
N LEU A 60 3.63 -4.80 -8.46
CA LEU A 60 4.18 -3.92 -7.43
C LEU A 60 3.72 -4.38 -6.04
N HIS A 61 4.67 -4.43 -5.11
CA HIS A 61 4.41 -4.71 -3.70
C HIS A 61 4.87 -3.56 -2.80
N TYR A 62 4.24 -3.42 -1.63
CA TYR A 62 4.57 -2.44 -0.60
C TYR A 62 4.62 -1.00 -1.12
N VAL A 63 3.55 -0.57 -1.77
CA VAL A 63 3.38 0.78 -2.29
C VAL A 63 2.65 1.62 -1.23
N TYR A 64 3.31 2.62 -0.64
CA TYR A 64 2.66 3.53 0.30
C TYR A 64 1.76 4.54 -0.44
N PRO A 65 0.66 5.02 0.21
CA PRO A 65 -0.36 5.85 -0.44
C PRO A 65 0.08 7.32 -0.65
N TYR A 66 1.31 7.56 -1.10
CA TYR A 66 1.74 8.91 -1.47
C TYR A 66 1.01 9.41 -2.72
N PRO A 67 0.77 10.73 -2.86
CA PRO A 67 0.05 11.30 -4.00
C PRO A 67 0.64 10.94 -5.37
N HIS A 68 1.95 10.75 -5.47
CA HIS A 68 2.59 10.41 -6.74
C HIS A 68 2.29 8.99 -7.24
N VAL A 69 1.75 8.11 -6.37
CA VAL A 69 1.29 6.77 -6.74
C VAL A 69 0.13 6.82 -7.73
N ASP A 70 -0.71 7.85 -7.68
CA ASP A 70 -1.82 8.02 -8.60
C ASP A 70 -1.36 8.02 -10.08
N LYS A 71 -0.13 8.45 -10.33
CA LYS A 71 0.46 8.49 -11.68
C LYS A 71 0.75 7.12 -12.30
N ILE A 72 0.83 6.06 -11.48
CA ILE A 72 1.10 4.71 -11.99
C ILE A 72 -0.18 3.95 -12.34
N ILE A 73 -1.33 4.36 -11.83
CA ILE A 73 -2.61 3.69 -12.10
C ILE A 73 -2.96 3.64 -13.60
N PRO A 74 -2.75 4.71 -14.40
CA PRO A 74 -2.93 4.63 -15.85
C PRO A 74 -2.04 3.58 -16.54
N LEU A 75 -0.86 3.28 -16.00
CA LEU A 75 -0.01 2.22 -16.53
C LEU A 75 -0.59 0.82 -16.29
N MET A 76 -1.34 0.65 -15.20
CA MET A 76 -2.11 -0.57 -14.91
C MET A 76 -3.31 -0.68 -15.84
N GLY A 77 -4.11 0.37 -15.96
CA GLY A 77 -5.28 0.41 -16.85
C GLY A 77 -4.95 0.19 -18.33
N ASN A 78 -3.74 0.56 -18.77
CA ASN A 78 -3.26 0.34 -20.14
C ASN A 78 -2.56 -1.01 -20.35
N GLY A 79 -2.54 -1.89 -19.33
CA GLY A 79 -1.90 -3.21 -19.41
C GLY A 79 -0.38 -3.22 -19.36
N GLY A 80 0.26 -2.09 -19.06
CA GLY A 80 1.72 -2.00 -18.90
C GLY A 80 2.24 -2.63 -17.61
N LEU A 81 1.42 -2.60 -16.56
CA LEU A 81 1.63 -3.28 -15.28
C LEU A 81 0.41 -4.16 -15.00
N LEU A 82 0.57 -5.17 -14.15
CA LEU A 82 -0.60 -5.88 -13.65
C LEU A 82 -1.51 -4.92 -12.86
N PRO A 83 -2.84 -5.03 -13.01
CA PRO A 83 -3.81 -4.22 -12.29
C PRO A 83 -3.92 -4.70 -10.82
N TYR A 84 -2.82 -4.56 -10.10
CA TYR A 84 -2.66 -5.03 -8.73
C TYR A 84 -1.87 -4.03 -7.91
N LEU A 85 -2.44 -3.56 -6.82
CA LEU A 85 -1.83 -2.59 -5.92
C LEU A 85 -1.80 -3.14 -4.48
N ASP A 86 -0.60 -3.43 -3.98
CA ASP A 86 -0.36 -3.80 -2.58
C ASP A 86 -0.01 -2.53 -1.79
N ILE A 87 -1.02 -1.98 -1.11
CA ILE A 87 -0.96 -0.68 -0.45
C ILE A 87 -1.44 -0.77 1.00
N PRO A 88 -0.52 -0.77 1.98
CA PRO A 88 -0.88 -0.91 3.39
C PRO A 88 -1.47 0.40 3.94
N PHE A 89 -2.79 0.48 4.06
CA PHE A 89 -3.46 1.64 4.67
C PHE A 89 -3.27 1.73 6.18
N GLN A 90 -3.01 0.62 6.85
CA GLN A 90 -2.73 0.48 8.28
C GLN A 90 -3.95 0.69 9.18
N HIS A 91 -4.78 1.68 8.94
CA HIS A 91 -6.01 1.99 9.68
C HIS A 91 -6.96 2.85 8.85
N GLY A 92 -8.26 2.87 9.22
CA GLY A 92 -9.27 3.74 8.60
C GLY A 92 -9.43 5.09 9.31
N SER A 93 -9.08 5.18 10.60
CA SER A 93 -9.21 6.42 11.39
C SER A 93 -8.01 7.35 11.17
N PRO A 94 -8.24 8.63 10.76
CA PRO A 94 -7.18 9.61 10.60
C PRO A 94 -6.40 9.90 11.90
N THR A 95 -7.08 9.84 13.05
CA THR A 95 -6.45 10.08 14.37
C THR A 95 -5.51 8.95 14.76
N VAL A 96 -5.87 7.68 14.50
CA VAL A 96 -4.99 6.54 14.70
C VAL A 96 -3.80 6.61 13.76
N LEU A 97 -4.01 6.90 12.47
CA LEU A 97 -2.94 7.06 11.48
C LEU A 97 -1.95 8.17 11.86
N LYS A 98 -2.44 9.27 12.43
CA LYS A 98 -1.58 10.33 12.96
C LYS A 98 -0.74 9.84 14.15
N ARG A 99 -1.33 9.05 15.06
CA ARG A 99 -0.58 8.41 16.17
C ARG A 99 0.44 7.40 15.65
N MET A 100 0.13 6.66 14.59
CA MET A 100 1.05 5.75 13.89
C MET A 100 2.15 6.49 13.10
N ARG A 101 2.11 7.83 13.03
CA ARG A 101 2.99 8.67 12.22
C ARG A 101 2.93 8.32 10.73
N ARG A 102 1.72 8.10 10.23
CA ARG A 102 1.42 7.78 8.82
C ARG A 102 0.63 8.90 8.13
N PRO A 103 1.20 10.12 7.99
CA PRO A 103 0.46 11.29 7.48
C PRO A 103 -0.07 11.09 6.06
N ALA A 104 0.67 10.43 5.19
CA ALA A 104 0.23 10.17 3.82
C ALA A 104 -1.01 9.25 3.72
N ALA A 105 -1.32 8.50 4.78
CA ALA A 105 -2.48 7.64 4.83
C ALA A 105 -3.76 8.35 5.34
N THR A 106 -3.70 9.65 5.65
CA THR A 106 -4.84 10.41 6.15
C THR A 106 -5.59 11.19 5.08
N GLU A 107 -5.08 11.24 3.85
CA GLU A 107 -5.62 12.06 2.77
C GLU A 107 -6.57 11.25 1.88
N ASN A 108 -7.87 11.48 2.00
CA ASN A 108 -8.92 11.09 1.05
C ASN A 108 -8.74 9.72 0.37
N ASN A 109 -8.30 8.69 1.12
CA ASN A 109 -8.00 7.38 0.55
C ASN A 109 -9.21 6.76 -0.17
N LEU A 110 -10.44 6.97 0.34
CA LEU A 110 -11.66 6.47 -0.30
C LEU A 110 -11.90 7.12 -1.67
N GLU A 111 -11.75 8.44 -1.76
CA GLU A 111 -11.87 9.16 -3.04
C GLU A 111 -10.80 8.71 -4.03
N ARG A 112 -9.57 8.48 -3.55
CA ARG A 112 -8.48 7.98 -4.38
C ARG A 112 -8.75 6.56 -4.89
N ILE A 113 -9.23 5.65 -4.03
CA ILE A 113 -9.61 4.28 -4.42
C ILE A 113 -10.69 4.33 -5.51
N SER A 114 -11.72 5.17 -5.35
CA SER A 114 -12.76 5.38 -6.36
C SER A 114 -12.16 5.85 -7.69
N ALA A 115 -11.34 6.91 -7.65
CA ALA A 115 -10.69 7.44 -8.85
C ALA A 115 -9.74 6.42 -9.51
N TRP A 116 -9.05 5.60 -8.73
CA TRP A 116 -8.21 4.54 -9.27
C TRP A 116 -9.01 3.47 -10.01
N ARG A 117 -10.19 3.08 -9.47
CA ARG A 117 -11.08 2.12 -10.13
C ARG A 117 -11.75 2.68 -11.37
N GLU A 118 -12.01 4.00 -11.43
CA GLU A 118 -12.47 4.66 -12.65
C GLU A 118 -11.42 4.56 -13.78
N ILE A 119 -10.12 4.71 -13.44
CA ILE A 119 -9.02 4.63 -14.41
C ILE A 119 -8.71 3.17 -14.77
N CYS A 120 -8.78 2.27 -13.79
CA CYS A 120 -8.45 0.86 -13.91
C CYS A 120 -9.53 0.01 -13.23
N PRO A 121 -10.65 -0.31 -13.93
CA PRO A 121 -11.78 -1.05 -13.33
C PRO A 121 -11.43 -2.44 -12.82
N GLU A 122 -10.39 -3.08 -13.37
CA GLU A 122 -9.90 -4.40 -12.96
C GLU A 122 -8.87 -4.33 -11.80
N LEU A 123 -8.66 -3.16 -11.20
CA LEU A 123 -7.67 -2.96 -10.17
C LEU A 123 -8.00 -3.78 -8.93
N THR A 124 -7.16 -4.76 -8.64
CA THR A 124 -7.18 -5.52 -7.38
C THR A 124 -6.34 -4.78 -6.34
N ILE A 125 -6.95 -4.41 -5.22
CA ILE A 125 -6.27 -3.73 -4.12
C ILE A 125 -6.10 -4.68 -2.95
N ARG A 126 -4.83 -4.94 -2.59
CA ARG A 126 -4.45 -5.62 -1.37
C ARG A 126 -4.03 -4.61 -0.32
N SER A 127 -4.47 -4.81 0.91
CA SER A 127 -4.08 -3.93 2.01
C SER A 127 -3.81 -4.70 3.30
N THR A 128 -3.19 -4.01 4.25
CA THR A 128 -2.90 -4.51 5.59
C THR A 128 -3.30 -3.46 6.61
N PHE A 129 -3.93 -3.93 7.70
CA PHE A 129 -4.43 -3.11 8.80
C PHE A 129 -3.91 -3.61 10.14
N ILE A 130 -3.96 -2.74 11.13
CA ILE A 130 -3.60 -3.03 12.52
C ILE A 130 -4.76 -2.58 13.40
N VAL A 131 -5.27 -3.48 14.25
CA VAL A 131 -6.25 -3.18 15.29
C VAL A 131 -5.61 -3.20 16.67
N GLY A 132 -6.21 -2.49 17.63
CA GLY A 132 -5.71 -2.43 19.00
C GLY A 132 -4.42 -1.62 19.15
N PHE A 133 -4.19 -0.64 18.27
CA PHE A 133 -3.07 0.29 18.42
C PHE A 133 -3.23 1.10 19.73
N PRO A 134 -2.16 1.41 20.48
CA PRO A 134 -2.28 2.15 21.74
C PRO A 134 -3.12 3.43 21.61
N GLY A 135 -4.13 3.55 22.45
CA GLY A 135 -5.09 4.64 22.47
C GLY A 135 -6.20 4.54 21.43
N GLU A 136 -6.33 3.43 20.69
CA GLU A 136 -7.46 3.19 19.78
C GLU A 136 -8.75 3.05 20.60
N THR A 137 -9.72 3.90 20.31
CA THR A 137 -11.05 3.89 20.94
C THR A 137 -12.04 3.05 20.13
N ASP A 138 -13.20 2.72 20.71
CA ASP A 138 -14.27 2.02 19.99
C ASP A 138 -14.78 2.85 18.80
N ALA A 139 -14.90 4.17 18.95
CA ALA A 139 -15.30 5.05 17.85
C ALA A 139 -14.29 5.03 16.68
N GLU A 140 -12.99 4.98 16.97
CA GLU A 140 -11.94 4.89 15.95
C GLU A 140 -11.91 3.50 15.30
N PHE A 141 -12.26 2.46 16.02
CA PHE A 141 -12.44 1.12 15.45
C PHE A 141 -13.67 1.07 14.53
N GLU A 142 -14.78 1.71 14.90
CA GLU A 142 -15.94 1.87 14.01
C GLU A 142 -15.60 2.66 12.72
N GLU A 143 -14.77 3.70 12.81
CA GLU A 143 -14.25 4.40 11.63
C GLU A 143 -13.45 3.45 10.71
N LEU A 144 -12.70 2.50 11.27
CA LEU A 144 -11.97 1.49 10.52
C LEU A 144 -12.92 0.53 9.79
N LEU A 145 -13.97 0.03 10.46
CA LEU A 145 -14.96 -0.85 9.84
C LEU A 145 -15.73 -0.12 8.73
N ASN A 146 -16.12 1.14 8.96
CA ASN A 146 -16.75 1.98 7.94
C ASN A 146 -15.83 2.19 6.72
N PHE A 147 -14.54 2.45 6.95
CA PHE A 147 -13.55 2.54 5.87
C PHE A 147 -13.50 1.24 5.06
N LEU A 148 -13.47 0.09 5.73
CA LEU A 148 -13.40 -1.22 5.08
C LEU A 148 -14.61 -1.46 4.16
N ASN A 149 -15.82 -1.20 4.69
CA ASN A 149 -17.07 -1.33 3.93
C ASN A 149 -17.13 -0.39 2.72
N MET A 150 -16.65 0.85 2.86
CA MET A 150 -16.67 1.84 1.76
C MET A 150 -15.56 1.60 0.73
N ALA A 151 -14.44 1.07 1.15
CA ALA A 151 -13.29 0.82 0.28
C ALA A 151 -13.45 -0.44 -0.57
N GLU A 152 -14.25 -1.42 -0.13
CA GLU A 152 -14.50 -2.69 -0.81
C GLU A 152 -13.20 -3.33 -1.33
N LEU A 153 -12.23 -3.52 -0.42
CA LEU A 153 -10.89 -4.00 -0.79
C LEU A 153 -10.91 -5.50 -1.10
N ASP A 154 -10.19 -5.91 -2.14
CA ASP A 154 -10.19 -7.29 -2.66
C ASP A 154 -9.45 -8.29 -1.77
N ARG A 155 -8.35 -7.85 -1.15
CA ARG A 155 -7.49 -8.68 -0.30
C ARG A 155 -7.03 -7.91 0.92
N VAL A 156 -7.42 -8.35 2.09
CA VAL A 156 -7.08 -7.66 3.33
C VAL A 156 -6.48 -8.62 4.35
N GLY A 157 -5.36 -8.18 4.95
CA GLY A 157 -4.79 -8.77 6.14
C GLY A 157 -4.97 -7.84 7.33
N CYS A 158 -5.30 -8.38 8.50
CA CYS A 158 -5.38 -7.63 9.74
C CYS A 158 -4.45 -8.24 10.79
N PHE A 159 -3.73 -7.39 11.50
CA PHE A 159 -2.87 -7.78 12.62
C PHE A 159 -3.34 -7.09 13.91
N GLN A 160 -3.27 -7.82 15.02
CA GLN A 160 -3.37 -7.21 16.34
C GLN A 160 -2.07 -6.48 16.65
N TYR A 161 -2.15 -5.28 17.24
CA TYR A 161 -0.96 -4.57 17.67
C TYR A 161 -0.16 -5.40 18.66
N SER A 162 1.10 -5.60 18.37
CA SER A 162 2.06 -6.27 19.26
C SER A 162 3.16 -5.30 19.67
N ALA A 163 3.45 -5.22 20.96
CA ALA A 163 4.50 -4.39 21.50
C ALA A 163 5.87 -4.99 21.19
N VAL A 164 6.58 -4.38 20.23
CA VAL A 164 7.95 -4.77 19.89
C VAL A 164 8.93 -3.94 20.70
N GLN A 165 9.94 -4.56 21.27
CA GLN A 165 10.96 -3.88 22.07
C GLN A 165 11.59 -2.70 21.30
N GLY A 166 11.66 -1.54 21.94
CA GLY A 166 12.22 -0.30 21.36
C GLY A 166 11.28 0.49 20.46
N ALA A 167 10.06 0.00 20.20
CA ALA A 167 9.08 0.76 19.44
C ALA A 167 8.51 1.92 20.27
N LYS A 168 8.57 3.15 19.75
CA LYS A 168 8.03 4.36 20.41
C LYS A 168 6.51 4.28 20.68
N ALA A 169 5.80 3.47 19.92
CA ALA A 169 4.37 3.24 20.14
C ALA A 169 4.07 2.61 21.49
N ASN A 170 5.01 1.89 22.09
CA ASN A 170 4.85 1.29 23.43
C ASN A 170 4.81 2.33 24.55
N GLU A 171 5.27 3.55 24.30
CA GLU A 171 5.28 4.68 25.23
C GLU A 171 3.95 5.45 25.20
N LEU A 172 3.06 5.14 24.25
CA LEU A 172 1.76 5.79 24.16
C LEU A 172 0.83 5.31 25.29
N PRO A 173 0.01 6.23 25.84
CA PRO A 173 -0.95 5.88 26.88
C PRO A 173 -2.11 5.04 26.32
N ASN A 174 -2.87 4.43 27.25
CA ASN A 174 -4.11 3.72 26.95
C ASN A 174 -3.88 2.53 26.02
N SER A 175 -2.99 1.62 26.41
CA SER A 175 -2.85 0.34 25.70
C SER A 175 -4.18 -0.41 25.69
N VAL A 176 -4.53 -0.96 24.56
CA VAL A 176 -5.72 -1.83 24.41
C VAL A 176 -5.36 -3.21 24.97
N ASP A 177 -6.25 -3.80 25.75
CA ASP A 177 -6.06 -5.14 26.30
C ASP A 177 -6.16 -6.23 25.23
N GLU A 178 -5.63 -7.42 25.51
CA GLU A 178 -5.52 -8.49 24.54
C GLU A 178 -6.89 -9.06 24.10
N ASP A 179 -7.87 -9.10 24.99
CA ASP A 179 -9.21 -9.60 24.68
C ASP A 179 -9.90 -8.62 23.71
N THR A 180 -9.85 -7.33 23.98
CA THR A 180 -10.36 -6.28 23.07
C THR A 180 -9.66 -6.31 21.70
N LYS A 181 -8.33 -6.51 21.64
CA LYS A 181 -7.61 -6.66 20.39
C LYS A 181 -8.10 -7.85 19.58
N LYS A 182 -8.32 -8.97 20.26
CA LYS A 182 -8.82 -10.19 19.64
C LYS A 182 -10.23 -10.00 19.10
N ASP A 183 -11.14 -9.43 19.89
CA ASP A 183 -12.51 -9.17 19.47
C ASP A 183 -12.58 -8.22 18.27
N ARG A 184 -11.77 -7.16 18.28
CA ARG A 184 -11.66 -6.23 17.14
C ARG A 184 -11.10 -6.92 15.90
N TRP A 185 -10.11 -7.79 16.05
CA TRP A 185 -9.56 -8.55 14.94
C TRP A 185 -10.60 -9.51 14.34
N GLU A 186 -11.34 -10.23 15.18
CA GLU A 186 -12.39 -11.15 14.74
C GLU A 186 -13.50 -10.39 14.01
N THR A 187 -13.97 -9.28 14.58
CA THR A 187 -14.99 -8.41 13.96
C THR A 187 -14.50 -7.85 12.62
N PHE A 188 -13.27 -7.35 12.54
CA PHE A 188 -12.66 -6.85 11.31
C PHE A 188 -12.61 -7.92 10.21
N MET A 189 -12.13 -9.12 10.57
CA MET A 189 -12.04 -10.23 9.61
C MET A 189 -13.41 -10.73 9.16
N GLN A 190 -14.40 -10.75 10.05
CA GLN A 190 -15.77 -11.09 9.68
C GLN A 190 -16.36 -10.05 8.71
N THR A 191 -16.18 -8.76 8.98
CA THR A 191 -16.61 -7.69 8.07
C THR A 191 -15.98 -7.85 6.67
N GLN A 192 -14.67 -8.20 6.62
CA GLN A 192 -13.99 -8.42 5.33
C GLN A 192 -14.52 -9.64 4.57
N VAL A 193 -15.01 -10.65 5.24
CA VAL A 193 -15.61 -11.85 4.59
C VAL A 193 -16.96 -11.51 3.95
N GLU A 194 -17.67 -10.51 4.46
CA GLU A 194 -18.97 -10.08 3.98
C GLU A 194 -18.89 -9.12 2.76
N ILE A 195 -17.71 -8.54 2.50
CA ILE A 195 -17.39 -7.69 1.36
C ILE A 195 -16.98 -8.54 0.14
#